data_488d827adbfb516847d9e091994d0374
#
_entry.id   488d827adbfb516847d9e091994d0374
#
_cell.length_a   1.000
_cell.length_b   1.000
_cell.length_c   1.000
_cell.angle_alpha   90.00
_cell.angle_beta   90.00
_cell.angle_gamma   90.00
#
_symmetry.space_group_name_H-M   'P 1'
#
loop_
_entity.id
_entity.type
_entity.pdbx_description
1 polymer ?
#
loop_
_entity_poly.entity_id
_entity_poly.type
_entity_poly.pdbx_seq_one_letter_code
_entity_poly.pdbx_strand_id
1 'polypeptide(L)'
;MENSKKENFIHQYKSQIAHATLPRRLAEDYSISSIIKDTADKKVYLLKDQHNQSFILKCCSAMYANALQQEYDFLTHHTNMDCFPGAVTFFEESDVCFLLRDYIKGPLLGEHSEHLYARYTHFRDFENALLPYMMECCQIISILHHEKPPIIHRDIKPENFVWEESSQTLVLIDIDAGRQFT
;
A
#
# COMPACT_ATOMS: atom_id res chain seq x y z
N MET A 1 -1.96 -12.46 32.51
CA MET A 1 -1.30 -11.18 32.16
C MET A 1 -1.33 -10.86 30.66
N GLU A 2 -1.28 -11.85 29.78
CA GLU A 2 -1.29 -11.66 28.32
C GLU A 2 -2.67 -11.21 27.77
N ASN A 3 -3.77 -11.73 28.29
CA ASN A 3 -5.13 -11.33 27.92
C ASN A 3 -5.45 -9.86 28.25
N SER A 4 -5.01 -9.37 29.41
CA SER A 4 -5.23 -7.97 29.80
C SER A 4 -4.48 -6.96 28.91
N LYS A 5 -3.29 -7.34 28.40
CA LYS A 5 -2.54 -6.50 27.46
C LYS A 5 -3.20 -6.45 26.07
N LYS A 6 -3.75 -7.59 25.61
CA LYS A 6 -4.51 -7.69 24.37
C LYS A 6 -5.80 -6.87 24.42
N GLU A 7 -6.55 -6.96 25.51
CA GLU A 7 -7.79 -6.20 25.71
C GLU A 7 -7.53 -4.69 25.80
N ASN A 8 -6.49 -4.26 26.51
CA ASN A 8 -6.07 -2.85 26.56
C ASN A 8 -5.63 -2.32 25.19
N PHE A 9 -4.88 -3.12 24.42
CA PHE A 9 -4.46 -2.75 23.06
C PHE A 9 -5.66 -2.60 22.12
N ILE A 10 -6.62 -3.54 22.16
CA ILE A 10 -7.85 -3.48 21.36
C ILE A 10 -8.71 -2.27 21.75
N HIS A 11 -8.80 -1.95 23.04
CA HIS A 11 -9.57 -0.80 23.51
C HIS A 11 -8.92 0.53 23.09
N GLN A 12 -7.61 0.64 23.20
CA GLN A 12 -6.84 1.81 22.78
C GLN A 12 -6.92 2.00 21.25
N TYR A 13 -6.84 0.92 20.48
CA TYR A 13 -6.96 0.92 19.02
C TYR A 13 -8.37 1.36 18.57
N LYS A 14 -9.43 0.83 19.18
CA LYS A 14 -10.81 1.25 18.92
C LYS A 14 -11.05 2.72 19.29
N SER A 15 -10.43 3.22 20.35
CA SER A 15 -10.48 4.63 20.74
C SER A 15 -9.83 5.54 19.70
N GLN A 16 -8.68 5.15 19.12
CA GLN A 16 -8.02 5.91 18.06
C GLN A 16 -8.85 5.98 16.78
N ILE A 17 -9.51 4.87 16.39
CA ILE A 17 -10.43 4.85 15.24
C ILE A 17 -11.62 5.77 15.48
N ALA A 18 -12.18 5.79 16.69
CA ALA A 18 -13.34 6.62 17.04
C ALA A 18 -13.07 8.13 16.93
N HIS A 19 -11.80 8.56 16.97
CA HIS A 19 -11.39 9.95 16.82
C HIS A 19 -10.83 10.29 15.41
N ALA A 20 -10.66 9.29 14.54
CA ALA A 20 -10.24 9.52 13.16
C ALA A 20 -11.45 9.96 12.34
N THR A 21 -11.41 11.16 11.80
CA THR A 21 -12.46 11.70 10.93
C THR A 21 -12.02 11.63 9.48
N LEU A 22 -12.91 11.12 8.62
CA LEU A 22 -12.71 11.17 7.18
C LEU A 22 -12.92 12.60 6.66
N PRO A 23 -12.23 13.00 5.56
CA PRO A 23 -12.58 14.22 4.84
C PRO A 23 -14.03 14.16 4.38
N ARG A 24 -14.70 15.33 4.32
CA ARG A 24 -16.13 15.42 3.98
C ARG A 24 -16.47 14.72 2.68
N ARG A 25 -15.57 14.81 1.71
CA ARG A 25 -15.73 14.22 0.38
C ARG A 25 -15.85 12.69 0.38
N LEU A 26 -15.35 12.01 1.42
CA LEU A 26 -15.38 10.54 1.53
C LEU A 26 -16.30 10.03 2.63
N ALA A 27 -16.78 10.91 3.52
CA ALA A 27 -17.49 10.51 4.74
C ALA A 27 -18.86 9.84 4.48
N GLU A 28 -19.50 10.11 3.34
CA GLU A 28 -20.79 9.53 2.97
C GLU A 28 -20.63 8.11 2.38
N ASP A 29 -19.55 7.87 1.63
CA ASP A 29 -19.36 6.64 0.86
C ASP A 29 -18.48 5.61 1.57
N TYR A 30 -17.62 6.05 2.51
CA TYR A 30 -16.60 5.22 3.14
C TYR A 30 -16.64 5.28 4.66
N SER A 31 -16.17 4.20 5.29
CA SER A 31 -15.92 4.11 6.74
C SER A 31 -14.49 3.63 7.01
N ILE A 32 -13.88 4.11 8.11
CA ILE A 32 -12.55 3.66 8.54
C ILE A 32 -12.69 2.29 9.18
N SER A 33 -12.05 1.29 8.58
CA SER A 33 -11.98 -0.08 9.11
C SER A 33 -10.77 -0.26 10.05
N SER A 34 -9.61 0.30 9.69
CA SER A 34 -8.41 0.26 10.51
C SER A 34 -7.42 1.38 10.17
N ILE A 35 -6.51 1.64 11.10
CA ILE A 35 -5.37 2.53 10.91
C ILE A 35 -4.16 1.65 10.63
N ILE A 36 -3.57 1.78 9.43
CA ILE A 36 -2.38 1.02 9.03
C ILE A 36 -1.11 1.74 9.48
N LYS A 37 -1.10 3.09 9.35
CA LYS A 37 0.01 3.94 9.74
C LYS A 37 -0.51 5.26 10.32
N ASP A 38 0.07 5.70 11.42
CA ASP A 38 -0.21 7.00 12.02
C ASP A 38 1.10 7.63 12.50
N THR A 39 1.63 8.54 11.72
CA THR A 39 2.82 9.34 12.02
C THR A 39 2.48 10.81 11.90
N ALA A 40 3.34 11.69 12.38
CA ALA A 40 3.13 13.14 12.30
C ALA A 40 2.94 13.63 10.85
N ASP A 41 3.64 13.02 9.89
CA ASP A 41 3.70 13.47 8.50
C ASP A 41 2.79 12.70 7.56
N LYS A 42 2.43 11.46 7.91
CA LYS A 42 1.70 10.56 7.03
C LYS A 42 0.77 9.64 7.81
N LYS A 43 -0.48 9.55 7.37
CA LYS A 43 -1.45 8.59 7.87
C LYS A 43 -1.93 7.69 6.73
N VAL A 44 -2.16 6.43 7.03
CA VAL A 44 -2.71 5.45 6.09
C VAL A 44 -3.84 4.70 6.76
N TYR A 45 -5.01 4.74 6.15
CA TYR A 45 -6.22 4.08 6.63
C TYR A 45 -6.65 2.98 5.67
N LEU A 46 -7.15 1.88 6.22
CA LEU A 46 -7.98 0.93 5.50
C LEU A 46 -9.42 1.41 5.58
N LEU A 47 -10.03 1.66 4.45
CA LEU A 47 -11.43 2.06 4.33
C LEU A 47 -12.28 0.91 3.81
N LYS A 48 -13.57 0.98 4.07
CA LYS A 48 -14.61 0.16 3.44
C LYS A 48 -15.71 1.06 2.88
N ASP A 49 -16.19 0.71 1.69
CA ASP A 49 -17.37 1.32 1.09
C ASP A 49 -18.67 0.65 1.58
N GLN A 50 -19.81 1.10 1.03
CA GLN A 50 -21.14 0.57 1.33
C GLN A 50 -21.33 -0.90 0.89
N HIS A 51 -20.50 -1.40 -0.04
CA HIS A 51 -20.49 -2.79 -0.53
C HIS A 51 -19.46 -3.67 0.18
N ASN A 52 -18.84 -3.14 1.27
CA ASN A 52 -17.78 -3.82 2.03
C ASN A 52 -16.48 -4.06 1.21
N GLN A 53 -16.31 -3.36 0.09
CA GLN A 53 -15.07 -3.34 -0.67
C GLN A 53 -14.02 -2.51 0.09
N SER A 54 -12.77 -2.97 0.05
CA SER A 54 -11.68 -2.35 0.80
C SER A 54 -10.86 -1.40 -0.07
N PHE A 55 -10.40 -0.29 0.53
CA PHE A 55 -9.59 0.75 -0.11
C PHE A 55 -8.50 1.23 0.85
N ILE A 56 -7.45 1.82 0.31
CA ILE A 56 -6.40 2.51 1.06
C ILE A 56 -6.55 4.01 0.87
N LEU A 57 -6.63 4.73 1.99
CA LEU A 57 -6.54 6.19 2.02
C LEU A 57 -5.19 6.60 2.59
N LYS A 58 -4.33 7.18 1.78
CA LYS A 58 -3.11 7.86 2.20
C LYS A 58 -3.40 9.33 2.43
N CYS A 59 -2.92 9.86 3.57
CA CYS A 59 -3.05 11.27 3.93
C CYS A 59 -1.69 11.83 4.29
N CYS A 60 -1.37 13.03 3.82
CA CYS A 60 -0.17 13.76 4.20
C CYS A 60 -0.43 15.27 4.22
N SER A 61 0.45 16.03 4.90
CA SER A 61 0.43 17.49 4.83
C SER A 61 0.64 17.97 3.39
N ALA A 62 0.08 19.14 3.05
CA ALA A 62 0.25 19.80 1.75
C ALA A 62 1.73 19.99 1.34
N MET A 63 2.65 20.02 2.31
CA MET A 63 4.11 20.03 2.03
C MET A 63 4.56 18.82 1.21
N TYR A 64 3.89 17.68 1.33
CA TYR A 64 4.19 16.44 0.62
C TYR A 64 3.22 16.17 -0.54
N ALA A 65 2.37 17.14 -0.90
CA ALA A 65 1.35 17.01 -1.95
C ALA A 65 1.93 16.49 -3.27
N ASN A 66 3.07 17.04 -3.70
CA ASN A 66 3.70 16.66 -4.96
C ASN A 66 4.03 15.16 -5.04
N ALA A 67 4.51 14.55 -3.95
CA ALA A 67 4.83 13.12 -3.95
C ALA A 67 3.57 12.27 -4.09
N LEU A 68 2.50 12.63 -3.37
CA LEU A 68 1.23 11.91 -3.41
C LEU A 68 0.50 12.11 -4.75
N GLN A 69 0.59 13.32 -5.33
CA GLN A 69 0.07 13.61 -6.67
C GLN A 69 0.81 12.81 -7.74
N GLN A 70 2.14 12.72 -7.66
CA GLN A 70 2.93 11.91 -8.60
C GLN A 70 2.57 10.42 -8.52
N GLU A 71 2.34 9.89 -7.30
CA GLU A 71 1.83 8.52 -7.13
C GLU A 71 0.46 8.37 -7.81
N TYR A 72 -0.47 9.29 -7.59
CA TYR A 72 -1.79 9.27 -8.23
C TYR A 72 -1.70 9.31 -9.76
N ASP A 73 -0.90 10.23 -10.31
CA ASP A 73 -0.74 10.39 -11.76
C ASP A 73 -0.13 9.13 -12.38
N PHE A 74 0.88 8.54 -11.73
CA PHE A 74 1.47 7.28 -12.16
C PHE A 74 0.45 6.14 -12.16
N LEU A 75 -0.27 5.94 -11.07
CA LEU A 75 -1.28 4.87 -10.95
C LEU A 75 -2.41 5.06 -11.98
N THR A 76 -2.84 6.30 -12.22
CA THR A 76 -3.85 6.62 -13.22
C THR A 76 -3.37 6.31 -14.64
N HIS A 77 -2.08 6.58 -14.92
CA HIS A 77 -1.48 6.27 -16.23
C HIS A 77 -1.36 4.76 -16.47
N HIS A 78 -1.21 3.97 -15.41
CA HIS A 78 -0.97 2.52 -15.46
C HIS A 78 -2.17 1.68 -15.01
N THR A 79 -3.40 2.17 -15.15
CA THR A 79 -4.63 1.49 -14.71
C THR A 79 -4.85 0.11 -15.34
N ASN A 80 -4.20 -0.19 -16.47
CA ASN A 80 -4.32 -1.47 -17.17
C ASN A 80 -3.22 -2.48 -16.79
N MET A 81 -2.40 -2.17 -15.78
CA MET A 81 -1.33 -3.03 -15.31
C MET A 81 -1.71 -3.65 -13.96
N ASP A 82 -1.82 -4.97 -13.90
CA ASP A 82 -2.21 -5.69 -12.68
C ASP A 82 -1.13 -5.62 -11.58
N CYS A 83 0.07 -5.16 -11.90
CA CYS A 83 1.18 -5.03 -10.94
C CYS A 83 1.17 -3.72 -10.13
N PHE A 84 0.17 -2.87 -10.29
CA PHE A 84 -0.05 -1.65 -9.50
C PHE A 84 -1.52 -1.55 -9.04
N PRO A 85 -1.79 -0.97 -7.86
CA PRO A 85 -3.17 -0.74 -7.42
C PRO A 85 -3.85 0.33 -8.29
N GLY A 86 -5.14 0.19 -8.52
CA GLY A 86 -5.94 1.21 -9.19
C GLY A 86 -6.07 2.48 -8.35
N ALA A 87 -5.88 3.66 -8.95
CA ALA A 87 -6.14 4.94 -8.31
C ALA A 87 -7.62 5.30 -8.43
N VAL A 88 -8.25 5.71 -7.32
CA VAL A 88 -9.66 6.14 -7.28
C VAL A 88 -9.75 7.65 -7.38
N THR A 89 -9.11 8.39 -6.48
CA THR A 89 -9.13 9.85 -6.47
C THR A 89 -7.95 10.43 -5.70
N PHE A 90 -7.52 11.63 -6.12
CA PHE A 90 -6.63 12.50 -5.37
C PHE A 90 -7.32 13.85 -5.15
N PHE A 91 -7.17 14.42 -3.97
CA PHE A 91 -7.70 15.75 -3.66
C PHE A 91 -7.00 16.36 -2.45
N GLU A 92 -7.20 17.65 -2.26
CA GLU A 92 -6.72 18.42 -1.12
C GLU A 92 -7.91 19.03 -0.37
N GLU A 93 -7.89 18.95 0.95
CA GLU A 93 -8.88 19.53 1.85
C GLU A 93 -8.19 19.99 3.14
N SER A 94 -8.34 21.27 3.52
CA SER A 94 -7.82 21.83 4.78
C SER A 94 -6.32 21.58 5.00
N ASP A 95 -5.49 21.88 3.99
CA ASP A 95 -4.03 21.71 4.00
C ASP A 95 -3.55 20.26 4.16
N VAL A 96 -4.43 19.29 3.90
CA VAL A 96 -4.12 17.85 3.87
C VAL A 96 -4.43 17.31 2.49
N CYS A 97 -3.49 16.54 1.95
CA CYS A 97 -3.65 15.83 0.68
C CYS A 97 -4.06 14.39 0.93
N PHE A 98 -4.95 13.90 0.07
CA PHE A 98 -5.56 12.59 0.16
C PHE A 98 -5.42 11.84 -1.16
N LEU A 99 -4.95 10.61 -1.10
CA LEU A 99 -4.98 9.65 -2.21
C LEU A 99 -5.78 8.42 -1.78
N LEU A 100 -6.90 8.18 -2.47
CA LEU A 100 -7.68 6.95 -2.34
C LEU A 100 -7.32 6.02 -3.50
N ARG A 101 -7.01 4.78 -3.17
CA ARG A 101 -6.66 3.72 -4.14
C ARG A 101 -7.18 2.37 -3.70
N ASP A 102 -7.15 1.40 -4.59
CA ASP A 102 -7.53 0.02 -4.30
C ASP A 102 -6.68 -0.58 -3.18
N TYR A 103 -7.31 -1.41 -2.36
CA TYR A 103 -6.63 -2.29 -1.43
C TYR A 103 -6.32 -3.61 -2.14
N ILE A 104 -5.06 -3.99 -2.17
CA ILE A 104 -4.62 -5.27 -2.72
C ILE A 104 -4.67 -6.31 -1.61
N LYS A 105 -5.44 -7.38 -1.83
CA LYS A 105 -5.63 -8.45 -0.87
C LYS A 105 -4.59 -9.55 -1.07
N GLY A 106 -3.79 -9.79 -0.05
CA GLY A 106 -2.79 -10.85 -0.04
C GLY A 106 -1.72 -10.62 1.01
N PRO A 107 -0.82 -11.58 1.23
CA PRO A 107 0.33 -11.40 2.10
C PRO A 107 1.36 -10.46 1.47
N LEU A 108 2.08 -9.73 2.30
CA LEU A 108 3.29 -9.04 1.88
C LEU A 108 4.33 -10.06 1.36
N LEU A 109 5.18 -9.65 0.44
CA LEU A 109 6.19 -10.56 -0.13
C LEU A 109 7.10 -11.17 0.94
N GLY A 110 7.39 -10.43 2.03
CA GLY A 110 8.12 -10.95 3.18
C GLY A 110 7.39 -12.13 3.83
N GLU A 111 6.11 -11.95 4.17
CA GLU A 111 5.26 -12.99 4.75
C GLU A 111 5.08 -14.18 3.78
N HIS A 112 4.88 -13.89 2.50
CA HIS A 112 4.78 -14.92 1.47
C HIS A 112 6.07 -15.75 1.37
N SER A 113 7.24 -15.11 1.43
CA SER A 113 8.54 -15.79 1.40
C SER A 113 8.77 -16.68 2.62
N GLU A 114 8.31 -16.26 3.81
CA GLU A 114 8.35 -17.07 5.03
C GLU A 114 7.47 -18.32 4.90
N HIS A 115 6.25 -18.16 4.38
CA HIS A 115 5.36 -19.28 4.09
C HIS A 115 5.94 -20.22 3.02
N LEU A 116 6.62 -19.67 2.02
CA LEU A 116 7.30 -20.46 1.00
C LEU A 116 8.46 -21.23 1.61
N TYR A 117 9.32 -20.59 2.41
CA TYR A 117 10.45 -21.21 3.09
C TYR A 117 10.03 -22.41 3.95
N ALA A 118 8.91 -22.30 4.67
CA ALA A 118 8.39 -23.38 5.52
C ALA A 118 8.00 -24.65 4.75
N ARG A 119 7.89 -24.60 3.41
CA ARG A 119 7.54 -25.75 2.56
C ARG A 119 8.75 -26.57 2.08
N TYR A 120 9.97 -26.03 2.23
CA TYR A 120 11.17 -26.65 1.71
C TYR A 120 12.12 -27.09 2.81
N THR A 121 12.68 -28.28 2.70
CA THR A 121 13.69 -28.80 3.61
C THR A 121 15.11 -28.37 3.24
N HIS A 122 15.34 -28.10 1.95
CA HIS A 122 16.63 -27.67 1.46
C HIS A 122 16.57 -26.20 1.01
N PHE A 123 17.53 -25.43 1.48
CA PHE A 123 17.62 -23.97 1.19
C PHE A 123 17.67 -23.69 -0.32
N ARG A 124 18.37 -24.51 -1.09
CA ARG A 124 18.47 -24.36 -2.56
C ARG A 124 17.11 -24.51 -3.27
N ASP A 125 16.23 -25.37 -2.77
CA ASP A 125 14.91 -25.54 -3.37
C ASP A 125 14.02 -24.32 -3.08
N PHE A 126 14.16 -23.74 -1.87
CA PHE A 126 13.53 -22.47 -1.53
C PHE A 126 14.05 -21.33 -2.41
N GLU A 127 15.39 -21.21 -2.61
CA GLU A 127 15.95 -20.17 -3.49
C GLU A 127 15.38 -20.27 -4.91
N ASN A 128 15.31 -21.48 -5.46
CA ASN A 128 14.74 -21.71 -6.78
C ASN A 128 13.25 -21.33 -6.84
N ALA A 129 12.49 -21.60 -5.78
CA ALA A 129 11.07 -21.23 -5.69
C ALA A 129 10.84 -19.74 -5.49
N LEU A 130 11.78 -19.02 -4.85
CA LEU A 130 11.72 -17.57 -4.64
C LEU A 130 12.13 -16.77 -5.89
N LEU A 131 12.99 -17.34 -6.75
CA LEU A 131 13.57 -16.66 -7.90
C LEU A 131 12.52 -16.04 -8.86
N PRO A 132 11.39 -16.69 -9.21
CA PRO A 132 10.35 -16.07 -10.04
C PRO A 132 9.81 -14.76 -9.47
N TYR A 133 9.56 -14.69 -8.17
CA TYR A 133 9.08 -13.47 -7.49
C TYR A 133 10.12 -12.35 -7.54
N MET A 134 11.40 -12.67 -7.37
CA MET A 134 12.48 -11.68 -7.48
C MET A 134 12.60 -11.16 -8.90
N MET A 135 12.41 -12.01 -9.91
CA MET A 135 12.39 -11.60 -11.32
C MET A 135 11.19 -10.67 -11.60
N GLU A 136 10.02 -11.00 -11.08
CA GLU A 136 8.82 -10.17 -11.21
C GLU A 136 9.00 -8.80 -10.53
N CYS A 137 9.61 -8.74 -9.33
CA CYS A 137 10.01 -7.47 -8.71
C CYS A 137 10.89 -6.62 -9.65
N CYS A 138 11.90 -7.23 -10.27
CA CYS A 138 12.78 -6.53 -11.21
C CYS A 138 12.01 -6.02 -12.43
N GLN A 139 11.06 -6.78 -12.96
CA GLN A 139 10.22 -6.37 -14.08
C GLN A 139 9.34 -5.17 -13.70
N ILE A 140 8.69 -5.21 -12.52
CA ILE A 140 7.86 -4.10 -12.01
C ILE A 140 8.71 -2.83 -11.84
N ILE A 141 9.89 -2.94 -11.21
CA ILE A 141 10.80 -1.79 -11.05
C ILE A 141 11.29 -1.27 -12.40
N SER A 142 11.48 -2.14 -13.38
CA SER A 142 11.86 -1.74 -14.75
C SER A 142 10.82 -0.82 -15.38
N ILE A 143 9.52 -1.00 -15.08
CA ILE A 143 8.45 -0.10 -15.59
C ILE A 143 8.71 1.32 -15.09
N LEU A 144 8.98 1.50 -13.78
CA LEU A 144 9.29 2.82 -13.20
C LEU A 144 10.51 3.46 -13.87
N HIS A 145 11.55 2.68 -14.16
CA HIS A 145 12.77 3.18 -14.78
C HIS A 145 12.60 3.56 -16.25
N HIS A 146 11.57 3.02 -16.94
CA HIS A 146 11.26 3.38 -18.33
C HIS A 146 10.30 4.58 -18.45
N GLU A 147 9.79 5.09 -17.35
CA GLU A 147 9.02 6.34 -17.35
C GLU A 147 9.84 7.51 -17.89
N LYS A 148 9.15 8.55 -18.35
CA LYS A 148 9.78 9.76 -18.90
C LYS A 148 9.22 11.01 -18.21
N PRO A 149 9.96 11.59 -17.26
CA PRO A 149 11.29 11.19 -16.77
C PRO A 149 11.27 9.92 -15.90
N PRO A 150 12.40 9.17 -15.80
CA PRO A 150 12.48 7.94 -15.01
C PRO A 150 12.13 8.16 -13.53
N ILE A 151 11.43 7.20 -12.95
CA ILE A 151 11.11 7.18 -11.52
C ILE A 151 12.05 6.23 -10.80
N ILE A 152 12.82 6.74 -9.84
CA ILE A 152 13.66 5.93 -8.95
C ILE A 152 12.92 5.72 -7.64
N HIS A 153 12.58 4.47 -7.32
CA HIS A 153 11.74 4.11 -6.17
C HIS A 153 12.37 4.41 -4.81
N ARG A 154 13.66 4.13 -4.61
CA ARG A 154 14.52 4.39 -3.42
C ARG A 154 14.14 3.67 -2.11
N ASP A 155 13.02 2.95 -2.06
CA ASP A 155 12.58 2.16 -0.89
C ASP A 155 12.08 0.78 -1.34
N ILE A 156 12.89 0.06 -2.14
CA ILE A 156 12.56 -1.30 -2.58
C ILE A 156 12.77 -2.25 -1.41
N LYS A 157 11.69 -2.86 -0.95
CA LYS A 157 11.69 -3.83 0.15
C LYS A 157 10.47 -4.75 0.04
N PRO A 158 10.50 -5.94 0.65
CA PRO A 158 9.41 -6.92 0.57
C PRO A 158 8.06 -6.39 1.09
N GLU A 159 8.07 -5.42 2.02
CA GLU A 159 6.85 -4.81 2.58
C GLU A 159 6.12 -3.89 1.60
N ASN A 160 6.76 -3.52 0.48
CA ASN A 160 6.15 -2.70 -0.56
C ASN A 160 5.56 -3.55 -1.69
N PHE A 161 5.62 -4.89 -1.59
CA PHE A 161 5.01 -5.79 -2.55
C PHE A 161 3.99 -6.70 -1.86
N VAL A 162 2.84 -6.89 -2.49
CA VAL A 162 1.79 -7.83 -2.08
C VAL A 162 1.70 -8.93 -3.12
N TRP A 163 1.69 -10.18 -2.67
CA TRP A 163 1.34 -11.31 -3.53
C TRP A 163 -0.19 -11.42 -3.59
N GLU A 164 -0.79 -11.01 -4.68
CA GLU A 164 -2.22 -11.13 -4.89
C GLU A 164 -2.58 -12.53 -5.36
N GLU A 165 -3.23 -13.31 -4.48
CA GLU A 165 -3.53 -14.72 -4.74
C GLU A 165 -4.56 -14.93 -5.86
N SER A 166 -5.47 -13.98 -6.07
CA SER A 166 -6.53 -14.10 -7.07
C SER A 166 -6.01 -13.98 -8.50
N SER A 167 -5.09 -13.09 -8.75
CA SER A 167 -4.44 -12.86 -10.06
C SER A 167 -3.13 -13.63 -10.22
N GLN A 168 -2.57 -14.16 -9.11
CA GLN A 168 -1.24 -14.76 -9.07
C GLN A 168 -0.14 -13.82 -9.56
N THR A 169 -0.21 -12.56 -9.17
CA THR A 169 0.73 -11.48 -9.54
C THR A 169 1.27 -10.78 -8.32
N LEU A 170 2.47 -10.24 -8.46
CA LEU A 170 3.07 -9.34 -7.49
C LEU A 170 2.60 -7.91 -7.78
N VAL A 171 2.15 -7.21 -6.73
CA VAL A 171 1.68 -5.83 -6.83
C VAL A 171 2.55 -4.92 -5.99
N LEU A 172 3.16 -3.90 -6.60
CA LEU A 172 3.90 -2.84 -5.90
C LEU A 172 2.92 -1.81 -5.34
N ILE A 173 2.85 -1.71 -4.00
CA ILE A 173 1.81 -0.94 -3.31
C ILE A 173 2.25 0.42 -2.76
N ASP A 174 3.52 0.79 -2.85
CA ASP A 174 4.02 2.09 -2.36
C ASP A 174 5.05 2.68 -3.31
N ILE A 175 4.70 3.79 -3.97
CA ILE A 175 5.53 4.47 -4.98
C ILE A 175 5.92 5.88 -4.51
N ASP A 176 5.39 6.35 -3.37
CA ASP A 176 5.53 7.74 -2.89
C ASP A 176 6.97 8.15 -2.51
N ALA A 177 7.88 7.18 -2.33
CA ALA A 177 9.30 7.46 -2.15
C ALA A 177 10.02 7.79 -3.47
N GLY A 178 9.38 7.53 -4.61
CA GLY A 178 9.93 7.77 -5.94
C GLY A 178 10.23 9.25 -6.20
N ARG A 179 11.30 9.53 -6.97
CA ARG A 179 11.58 10.85 -7.54
C ARG A 179 11.79 10.72 -9.03
N GLN A 180 11.16 11.62 -9.78
CA GLN A 180 11.49 11.82 -11.17
C GLN A 180 12.84 12.55 -11.27
N PHE A 181 13.71 12.08 -12.16
CA PHE A 181 14.92 12.79 -12.55
C PHE A 181 14.58 13.81 -13.62
N THR A 182 14.69 15.08 -13.28
CA THR A 182 14.62 16.20 -14.22
C THR A 182 15.98 16.45 -14.84
#